data_c061c7478a7e7d6d116ab1e0a764f0ea
#
_entry.id   c061c7478a7e7d6d116ab1e0a764f0ea
#
_cell.length_a   1.000
_cell.length_b   1.000
_cell.length_c   1.000
_cell.angle_alpha   90.00
_cell.angle_beta   90.00
_cell.angle_gamma   90.00
#
_symmetry.space_group_name_H-M   'P 1'
#
loop_
_entity.id
_entity.type
_entity.pdbx_description
1 polymer ?
#
loop_
_entity_poly.entity_id
_entity_poly.type
_entity_poly.pdbx_seq_one_letter_code
_entity_poly.pdbx_strand_id
1 'polypeptide(L)'
;MLTFRKAEAKDMMLYFEWVNEKLVRSQSFSTKPISLDDHKKWFFNKIKDQNTIMLVFSNGVNKIGQIRIEKYSKKKAKIGISIEKKHRGKNFAFKMIDIASSYFLDNNTDFALNAFIKESNKRSIKSFEKAGYYLFGSLTNKKNKSFHFIRKIK
;
A
#
# COMPACT_ATOMS: atom_id res chain seq x y z
N MET A 1 8.55 -16.51 8.88
CA MET A 1 7.26 -16.64 8.18
C MET A 1 6.54 -15.30 8.13
N LEU A 2 6.07 -14.91 6.98
CA LEU A 2 5.36 -13.65 6.80
C LEU A 2 3.89 -13.79 7.24
N THR A 3 3.49 -12.97 8.19
CA THR A 3 2.11 -12.94 8.71
C THR A 3 1.56 -11.53 8.64
N PHE A 4 0.23 -11.38 8.75
CA PHE A 4 -0.39 -10.07 8.80
C PHE A 4 -1.57 -10.06 9.78
N ARG A 5 -1.89 -8.86 10.24
CA ARG A 5 -3.08 -8.58 11.01
C ARG A 5 -3.63 -7.20 10.63
N LYS A 6 -4.88 -6.94 10.99
CA LYS A 6 -5.43 -5.60 10.84
C LYS A 6 -4.72 -4.62 11.78
N ALA A 7 -4.55 -3.39 11.31
CA ALA A 7 -3.99 -2.31 12.14
C ALA A 7 -4.94 -1.98 13.30
N GLU A 8 -4.35 -1.62 14.41
CA GLU A 8 -5.04 -1.23 15.65
C GLU A 8 -4.64 0.18 16.05
N ALA A 9 -5.36 0.77 17.00
CA ALA A 9 -5.07 2.12 17.50
C ALA A 9 -3.62 2.26 17.96
N LYS A 10 -3.05 1.23 18.56
CA LYS A 10 -1.65 1.23 19.03
C LYS A 10 -0.61 1.35 17.90
N ASP A 11 -1.01 1.13 16.65
CA ASP A 11 -0.10 1.20 15.50
C ASP A 11 0.06 2.61 14.95
N MET A 12 -0.63 3.59 15.50
CA MET A 12 -0.65 4.96 14.97
C MET A 12 0.76 5.56 14.82
N MET A 13 1.59 5.43 15.86
CA MET A 13 2.96 5.96 15.81
C MET A 13 3.85 5.21 14.83
N LEU A 14 3.68 3.89 14.72
CA LEU A 14 4.41 3.07 13.75
C LEU A 14 4.11 3.53 12.32
N TYR A 15 2.83 3.75 12.00
CA TYR A 15 2.41 4.27 10.70
C TYR A 15 2.95 5.67 10.45
N PHE A 16 2.99 6.51 11.50
CA PHE A 16 3.54 7.86 11.40
C PHE A 16 5.01 7.85 11.01
N GLU A 17 5.81 6.99 11.66
CA GLU A 17 7.22 6.81 11.34
C GLU A 17 7.40 6.31 9.90
N TRP A 18 6.64 5.31 9.51
CA TRP A 18 6.72 4.73 8.16
C TRP A 18 6.35 5.74 7.07
N VAL A 19 5.27 6.51 7.25
CA VAL A 19 4.79 7.43 6.22
C VAL A 19 5.71 8.64 6.04
N ASN A 20 6.43 9.04 7.08
CA ASN A 20 7.38 10.17 7.03
C ASN A 20 8.83 9.74 6.73
N GLU A 21 9.07 8.48 6.53
CA GLU A 21 10.39 8.02 6.10
C GLU A 21 10.72 8.66 4.74
N LYS A 22 11.94 9.13 4.59
CA LYS A 22 12.37 9.99 3.46
C LYS A 22 12.04 9.41 2.08
N LEU A 23 12.34 8.12 1.87
CA LEU A 23 12.05 7.48 0.59
C LEU A 23 10.54 7.35 0.34
N VAL A 24 9.77 7.02 1.37
CA VAL A 24 8.31 6.93 1.28
C VAL A 24 7.73 8.27 0.85
N ARG A 25 8.20 9.37 1.44
CA ARG A 25 7.75 10.73 1.04
C ARG A 25 8.13 11.03 -0.41
N SER A 26 9.32 10.68 -0.83
CA SER A 26 9.78 10.94 -2.20
C SER A 26 8.98 10.16 -3.26
N GLN A 27 8.47 8.98 -2.91
CA GLN A 27 7.70 8.14 -3.84
C GLN A 27 6.18 8.34 -3.70
N SER A 28 5.75 9.20 -2.79
CA SER A 28 4.34 9.56 -2.64
C SER A 28 3.99 10.73 -3.57
N PHE A 29 2.72 10.84 -3.96
CA PHE A 29 2.29 11.93 -4.85
C PHE A 29 2.42 13.30 -4.17
N SER A 30 2.24 13.38 -2.85
CA SER A 30 2.63 14.52 -2.05
C SER A 30 3.92 14.19 -1.31
N THR A 31 4.98 14.97 -1.52
CA THR A 31 6.30 14.70 -0.94
C THR A 31 6.53 15.44 0.39
N LYS A 32 5.61 16.29 0.80
CA LYS A 32 5.74 17.06 2.05
C LYS A 32 5.62 16.14 3.27
N PRO A 33 6.38 16.41 4.34
CA PRO A 33 6.20 15.71 5.61
C PRO A 33 4.77 15.87 6.12
N ILE A 34 4.27 14.84 6.79
CA ILE A 34 2.94 14.82 7.39
C ILE A 34 3.09 15.14 8.87
N SER A 35 2.34 16.14 9.37
CA SER A 35 2.36 16.48 10.79
C SER A 35 1.73 15.37 11.63
N LEU A 36 2.13 15.30 12.91
CA LEU A 36 1.56 14.30 13.81
C LEU A 36 0.04 14.49 13.99
N ASP A 37 -0.43 15.73 14.09
CA ASP A 37 -1.87 16.02 14.27
C ASP A 37 -2.67 15.58 13.05
N ASP A 38 -2.22 15.90 11.84
CA ASP A 38 -2.88 15.47 10.60
C ASP A 38 -2.87 13.96 10.47
N HIS A 39 -1.73 13.33 10.81
CA HIS A 39 -1.61 11.88 10.76
C HIS A 39 -2.57 11.19 11.74
N LYS A 40 -2.68 11.68 12.98
CA LYS A 40 -3.61 11.12 13.96
C LYS A 40 -5.04 11.14 13.45
N LYS A 41 -5.49 12.29 12.95
CA LYS A 41 -6.84 12.43 12.38
C LYS A 41 -7.08 11.45 11.25
N TRP A 42 -6.15 11.40 10.32
CA TRP A 42 -6.21 10.49 9.18
C TRP A 42 -6.24 9.03 9.63
N PHE A 43 -5.31 8.63 10.52
CA PHE A 43 -5.17 7.25 10.96
C PHE A 43 -6.42 6.74 11.67
N PHE A 44 -6.93 7.51 12.64
CA PHE A 44 -8.11 7.10 13.41
C PHE A 44 -9.39 7.11 12.58
N ASN A 45 -9.48 7.97 11.57
CA ASN A 45 -10.59 7.91 10.61
C ASN A 45 -10.49 6.64 9.74
N LYS A 46 -9.30 6.30 9.28
CA LYS A 46 -9.09 5.15 8.39
C LYS A 46 -9.33 3.81 9.07
N ILE A 47 -8.90 3.63 10.31
CA ILE A 47 -9.14 2.35 10.99
C ILE A 47 -10.63 2.10 11.30
N LYS A 48 -11.45 3.16 11.31
CA LYS A 48 -12.91 3.06 11.49
C LYS A 48 -13.66 2.97 10.17
N ASP A 49 -13.02 3.28 9.05
CA ASP A 49 -13.65 3.32 7.74
C ASP A 49 -13.91 1.90 7.24
N GLN A 50 -15.18 1.60 6.98
CA GLN A 50 -15.60 0.27 6.48
C GLN A 50 -15.08 -0.02 5.06
N ASN A 51 -14.70 1.02 4.31
CA ASN A 51 -14.17 0.88 2.97
C ASN A 51 -12.64 0.76 2.92
N THR A 52 -11.99 0.81 4.07
CA THR A 52 -10.52 0.76 4.17
C THR A 52 -10.07 -0.47 4.96
N ILE A 53 -9.10 -1.19 4.40
CA ILE A 53 -8.41 -2.28 5.07
C ILE A 53 -6.96 -1.86 5.24
N MET A 54 -6.47 -1.89 6.48
CA MET A 54 -5.09 -1.59 6.81
C MET A 54 -4.46 -2.83 7.44
N LEU A 55 -3.42 -3.37 6.82
CA LEU A 55 -2.76 -4.60 7.25
C LEU A 55 -1.32 -4.33 7.64
N VAL A 56 -0.94 -4.76 8.84
CA VAL A 56 0.44 -4.73 9.32
C VAL A 56 1.05 -6.11 9.08
N PHE A 57 2.17 -6.14 8.36
CA PHE A 57 2.89 -7.38 8.07
C PHE A 57 4.09 -7.54 8.98
N SER A 58 4.30 -8.77 9.41
CA SER A 58 5.40 -9.13 10.30
C SER A 58 6.13 -10.38 9.80
N ASN A 59 7.42 -10.46 10.10
CA ASN A 59 8.22 -11.66 9.94
C ASN A 59 8.72 -12.05 11.33
N GLY A 60 8.06 -13.03 11.95
CA GLY A 60 8.25 -13.31 13.36
C GLY A 60 7.80 -12.13 14.21
N VAL A 61 8.67 -11.64 15.10
CA VAL A 61 8.39 -10.48 15.97
C VAL A 61 8.61 -9.14 15.29
N ASN A 62 9.24 -9.13 14.10
CA ASN A 62 9.62 -7.90 13.41
C ASN A 62 8.48 -7.43 12.50
N LYS A 63 7.99 -6.22 12.75
CA LYS A 63 7.06 -5.54 11.85
C LYS A 63 7.83 -5.02 10.65
N ILE A 64 7.42 -5.41 9.44
CA ILE A 64 8.20 -5.12 8.24
C ILE A 64 7.55 -4.10 7.33
N GLY A 65 6.26 -3.89 7.45
CA GLY A 65 5.58 -2.93 6.59
C GLY A 65 4.07 -3.01 6.70
N GLN A 66 3.40 -2.27 5.82
CA GLN A 66 1.95 -2.22 5.81
C GLN A 66 1.41 -2.20 4.39
N ILE A 67 0.18 -2.67 4.24
CA ILE A 67 -0.61 -2.51 3.02
C ILE A 67 -1.94 -1.87 3.40
N ARG A 68 -2.38 -0.91 2.57
CA ARG A 68 -3.68 -0.28 2.67
C ARG A 68 -4.45 -0.53 1.39
N ILE A 69 -5.70 -1.00 1.53
CA ILE A 69 -6.62 -1.18 0.40
C ILE A 69 -7.86 -0.36 0.70
N GLU A 70 -8.22 0.51 -0.23
CA GLU A 70 -9.35 1.43 -0.07
C GLU A 70 -10.34 1.25 -1.23
N LYS A 71 -11.57 0.89 -0.91
CA LYS A 71 -12.68 0.92 -1.88
C LYS A 71 -13.02 2.39 -2.15
N TYR A 72 -12.91 2.84 -3.38
CA TYR A 72 -13.15 4.26 -3.73
C TYR A 72 -14.26 4.45 -4.75
N SER A 73 -14.71 3.39 -5.38
CA SER A 73 -15.78 3.42 -6.36
C SER A 73 -16.42 2.03 -6.44
N LYS A 74 -17.52 1.92 -7.16
CA LYS A 74 -18.19 0.64 -7.38
C LYS A 74 -17.22 -0.34 -8.05
N LYS A 75 -16.96 -1.46 -7.38
CA LYS A 75 -16.08 -2.53 -7.86
C LYS A 75 -14.62 -2.12 -8.08
N LYS A 76 -14.19 -0.99 -7.52
CA LYS A 76 -12.81 -0.51 -7.62
C LYS A 76 -12.22 -0.21 -6.24
N ALA A 77 -11.05 -0.74 -6.00
CA ALA A 77 -10.25 -0.43 -4.81
C ALA A 77 -8.82 -0.10 -5.22
N LYS A 78 -8.16 0.71 -4.44
CA LYS A 78 -6.75 1.04 -4.65
C LYS A 78 -5.91 0.45 -3.54
N ILE A 79 -4.70 0.04 -3.88
CA ILE A 79 -3.74 -0.56 -2.97
C ILE A 79 -2.48 0.29 -2.88
N GLY A 80 -1.98 0.45 -1.65
CA GLY A 80 -0.69 1.08 -1.38
C GLY A 80 0.11 0.22 -0.43
N ILE A 81 1.43 0.34 -0.53
CA ILE A 81 2.37 -0.43 0.28
C ILE A 81 3.51 0.46 0.75
N SER A 82 3.99 0.21 1.97
CA SER A 82 5.29 0.68 2.41
C SER A 82 6.00 -0.40 3.23
N ILE A 83 7.33 -0.45 3.12
CA ILE A 83 8.19 -1.38 3.84
C ILE A 83 9.20 -0.57 4.63
N GLU A 84 9.38 -0.94 5.89
CA GLU A 84 10.37 -0.33 6.75
C GLU A 84 11.76 -0.44 6.13
N LYS A 85 12.53 0.64 6.18
CA LYS A 85 13.82 0.78 5.49
C LYS A 85 14.74 -0.42 5.66
N LYS A 86 14.89 -0.92 6.88
CA LYS A 86 15.81 -2.04 7.19
C LYS A 86 15.36 -3.39 6.62
N HIS A 87 14.12 -3.49 6.15
CA HIS A 87 13.58 -4.73 5.59
C HIS A 87 13.45 -4.69 4.06
N ARG A 88 13.89 -3.62 3.41
CA ARG A 88 13.87 -3.51 1.94
C ARG A 88 14.94 -4.38 1.30
N GLY A 89 14.70 -4.77 0.05
CA GLY A 89 15.66 -5.59 -0.70
C GLY A 89 15.66 -7.06 -0.34
N LYS A 90 14.65 -7.53 0.40
CA LYS A 90 14.55 -8.93 0.88
C LYS A 90 13.34 -9.67 0.28
N ASN A 91 12.79 -9.18 -0.83
CA ASN A 91 11.65 -9.76 -1.52
C ASN A 91 10.33 -9.78 -0.73
N PHE A 92 10.20 -8.97 0.32
CA PHE A 92 8.95 -8.90 1.07
C PHE A 92 7.82 -8.21 0.29
N ALA A 93 8.15 -7.21 -0.52
CA ALA A 93 7.14 -6.38 -1.18
C ALA A 93 6.16 -7.21 -2.02
N PHE A 94 6.65 -8.00 -2.96
CA PHE A 94 5.75 -8.76 -3.82
C PHE A 94 4.94 -9.80 -3.04
N LYS A 95 5.52 -10.40 -2.01
CA LYS A 95 4.82 -11.37 -1.15
C LYS A 95 3.69 -10.71 -0.38
N MET A 96 3.95 -9.54 0.20
CA MET A 96 2.93 -8.75 0.90
C MET A 96 1.81 -8.35 -0.06
N ILE A 97 2.16 -7.86 -1.24
CA ILE A 97 1.18 -7.44 -2.25
C ILE A 97 0.32 -8.64 -2.68
N ASP A 98 0.95 -9.78 -2.95
CA ASP A 98 0.24 -10.98 -3.38
C ASP A 98 -0.71 -11.50 -2.30
N ILE A 99 -0.23 -11.61 -1.05
CA ILE A 99 -1.04 -12.08 0.08
C ILE A 99 -2.24 -11.13 0.31
N ALA A 100 -1.98 -9.83 0.39
CA ALA A 100 -3.04 -8.85 0.64
C ALA A 100 -4.04 -8.78 -0.50
N SER A 101 -3.57 -8.86 -1.74
CA SER A 101 -4.44 -8.84 -2.93
C SER A 101 -5.33 -10.07 -2.97
N SER A 102 -4.77 -11.25 -2.73
CA SER A 102 -5.56 -12.49 -2.68
C SER A 102 -6.59 -12.45 -1.57
N TYR A 103 -6.17 -12.03 -0.37
CA TYR A 103 -7.09 -11.88 0.77
C TYR A 103 -8.26 -10.96 0.44
N PHE A 104 -7.99 -9.81 -0.17
CA PHE A 104 -9.05 -8.86 -0.55
C PHE A 104 -9.95 -9.41 -1.65
N LEU A 105 -9.38 -9.92 -2.72
CA LEU A 105 -10.14 -10.38 -3.90
C LEU A 105 -10.97 -11.63 -3.59
N ASP A 106 -10.50 -12.52 -2.74
CA ASP A 106 -11.27 -13.70 -2.32
C ASP A 106 -12.57 -13.31 -1.61
N ASN A 107 -12.57 -12.17 -0.93
CA ASN A 107 -13.74 -11.64 -0.23
C ASN A 107 -14.50 -10.58 -1.03
N ASN A 108 -13.99 -10.16 -2.18
CA ASN A 108 -14.56 -9.13 -3.04
C ASN A 108 -14.33 -9.51 -4.50
N THR A 109 -14.94 -10.61 -4.92
CA THR A 109 -14.63 -11.27 -6.22
C THR A 109 -14.92 -10.45 -7.45
N ASP A 110 -15.79 -9.45 -7.35
CA ASP A 110 -16.15 -8.56 -8.45
C ASP A 110 -15.35 -7.25 -8.48
N PHE A 111 -14.38 -7.11 -7.57
CA PHE A 111 -13.55 -5.90 -7.51
C PHE A 111 -12.31 -6.02 -8.39
N ALA A 112 -11.83 -4.85 -8.85
CA ALA A 112 -10.48 -4.69 -9.40
C ALA A 112 -9.62 -3.94 -8.40
N LEU A 113 -8.42 -4.45 -8.14
CA LEU A 113 -7.41 -3.74 -7.36
C LEU A 113 -6.57 -2.87 -8.31
N ASN A 114 -6.44 -1.60 -7.97
CA ASN A 114 -5.75 -0.60 -8.77
C ASN A 114 -4.55 -0.08 -7.99
N ALA A 115 -3.39 -0.07 -8.63
CA ALA A 115 -2.15 0.48 -8.08
C ALA A 115 -1.68 1.62 -8.97
N PHE A 116 -1.41 2.78 -8.37
CA PHE A 116 -0.89 3.97 -9.06
C PHE A 116 0.54 4.21 -8.59
N ILE A 117 1.52 4.06 -9.47
CA ILE A 117 2.94 4.02 -9.11
C ILE A 117 3.69 5.03 -9.96
N LYS A 118 4.47 5.91 -9.31
CA LYS A 118 5.35 6.83 -10.03
C LYS A 118 6.30 6.06 -10.94
N GLU A 119 6.52 6.57 -12.15
CA GLU A 119 7.45 5.97 -13.11
C GLU A 119 8.84 5.77 -12.53
N SER A 120 9.28 6.68 -11.65
CA SER A 120 10.58 6.60 -10.98
C SER A 120 10.68 5.49 -9.95
N ASN A 121 9.55 4.96 -9.49
CA ASN A 121 9.53 3.91 -8.45
C ASN A 121 9.66 2.51 -9.06
N LYS A 122 10.81 2.21 -9.61
CA LYS A 122 11.09 0.95 -10.34
C LYS A 122 10.92 -0.29 -9.47
N ARG A 123 11.28 -0.21 -8.19
CA ARG A 123 11.14 -1.34 -7.26
C ARG A 123 9.68 -1.74 -7.08
N SER A 124 8.82 -0.74 -6.86
CA SER A 124 7.38 -0.98 -6.67
C SER A 124 6.76 -1.56 -7.94
N ILE A 125 7.10 -1.01 -9.10
CA ILE A 125 6.63 -1.52 -10.39
C ILE A 125 6.94 -3.01 -10.54
N LYS A 126 8.19 -3.42 -10.31
CA LYS A 126 8.61 -4.82 -10.39
C LYS A 126 7.86 -5.70 -9.39
N SER A 127 7.67 -5.21 -8.16
CA SER A 127 6.95 -5.96 -7.12
C SER A 127 5.49 -6.20 -7.47
N PHE A 128 4.81 -5.18 -8.01
CA PHE A 128 3.42 -5.31 -8.45
C PHE A 128 3.29 -6.24 -9.65
N GLU A 129 4.18 -6.11 -10.64
CA GLU A 129 4.19 -7.02 -11.79
C GLU A 129 4.38 -8.48 -11.35
N LYS A 130 5.33 -8.71 -10.46
CA LYS A 130 5.59 -10.05 -9.91
C LYS A 130 4.40 -10.60 -9.11
N ALA A 131 3.62 -9.71 -8.49
CA ALA A 131 2.41 -10.08 -7.76
C ALA A 131 1.16 -10.22 -8.64
N GLY A 132 1.33 -10.27 -9.95
CA GLY A 132 0.24 -10.55 -10.88
C GLY A 132 -0.54 -9.32 -11.37
N TYR A 133 -0.03 -8.12 -11.11
CA TYR A 133 -0.62 -6.91 -11.65
C TYR A 133 -0.14 -6.70 -13.09
N TYR A 134 -1.03 -6.18 -13.94
CA TYR A 134 -0.68 -5.84 -15.32
C TYR A 134 -0.88 -4.35 -15.58
N LEU A 135 -0.10 -3.82 -16.49
CA LEU A 135 -0.17 -2.42 -16.88
C LEU A 135 -1.49 -2.13 -17.61
N PHE A 136 -2.27 -1.20 -17.07
CA PHE A 136 -3.53 -0.76 -17.65
C PHE A 136 -3.38 0.55 -18.42
N GLY A 137 -2.55 1.47 -17.92
CA GLY A 137 -2.36 2.76 -18.55
C GLY A 137 -1.32 3.61 -17.84
N SER A 138 -1.18 4.84 -18.29
CA SER A 138 -0.31 5.82 -17.67
C SER A 138 -1.06 7.13 -17.47
N LEU A 139 -0.65 7.87 -16.42
CA LEU A 139 -1.22 9.17 -16.08
C LEU A 139 -0.09 10.17 -15.97
N THR A 140 -0.29 11.36 -16.52
CA THR A 140 0.65 12.47 -16.37
C THR A 140 -0.07 13.59 -15.64
N ASN A 141 0.45 13.99 -14.49
CA ASN A 141 -0.06 15.10 -13.70
C ASN A 141 1.10 16.05 -13.41
N LYS A 142 1.04 17.27 -13.97
CA LYS A 142 2.11 18.28 -13.84
C LYS A 142 3.44 17.68 -14.30
N LYS A 143 4.41 17.53 -13.37
CA LYS A 143 5.75 16.99 -13.65
C LYS A 143 5.89 15.49 -13.38
N ASN A 144 4.82 14.84 -12.91
CA ASN A 144 4.88 13.44 -12.49
C ASN A 144 4.16 12.55 -13.49
N LYS A 145 4.86 11.53 -13.97
CA LYS A 145 4.27 10.43 -14.71
C LYS A 145 4.10 9.23 -13.77
N SER A 146 2.94 8.64 -13.80
CA SER A 146 2.66 7.42 -13.04
C SER A 146 2.04 6.36 -13.93
N PHE A 147 2.21 5.10 -13.54
CA PHE A 147 1.59 3.96 -14.19
C PHE A 147 0.41 3.47 -13.37
N HIS A 148 -0.61 3.00 -14.08
CA HIS A 148 -1.79 2.40 -13.51
C HIS A 148 -1.75 0.90 -13.75
N PHE A 149 -1.65 0.11 -12.69
CA PHE A 149 -1.65 -1.35 -12.72
C PHE A 149 -2.93 -1.89 -12.12
N ILE A 150 -3.40 -3.03 -12.65
CA ILE A 150 -4.64 -3.66 -12.20
C ILE A 150 -4.43 -5.15 -11.95
N ARG A 151 -5.08 -5.66 -10.90
CA ARG A 151 -5.25 -7.09 -10.67
C ARG A 151 -6.72 -7.39 -10.35
N LYS A 152 -7.24 -8.44 -10.95
CA LYS A 152 -8.59 -8.99 -10.69
C LYS A 152 -8.46 -10.45 -10.31
N ILE A 153 -9.52 -10.99 -9.73
CA ILE A 153 -9.61 -12.44 -9.58
C ILE A 153 -9.70 -13.09 -10.96
N LYS A 154 -9.07 -14.24 -11.10
CA LYS A 154 -9.04 -14.96 -12.38
C LYS A 154 -10.36 -15.65 -12.69
#